data_50e94926c1aa8d3a63d9b384de1b3e27
#
_entry.id   50e94926c1aa8d3a63d9b384de1b3e27
#
_cell.length_a   1.000
_cell.length_b   1.000
_cell.length_c   1.000
_cell.angle_alpha   90.00
_cell.angle_beta   90.00
_cell.angle_gamma   90.00
#
_symmetry.space_group_name_H-M   'P 1'
#
loop_
_entity.id
_entity.type
_entity.pdbx_description
1 polymer ?
#
loop_
_entity_poly.entity_id
_entity_poly.type
_entity_poly.pdbx_seq_one_letter_code
_entity_poly.pdbx_strand_id
1 'polypeptide(L)'
;AYSLELPAGLVKLQFSAVGYKTHEAEVNLDHDLELNVMLEPDAIVEYYHLKRWEIDWKAFNCYGFSNMHDGAMTMFGLEGRYDIWRTPLEVGVGFSYAMPLNMKLQDAYRYWSVYASLDCDLNRLGFVFAKNWVMPYVGVAVGGGQSYYADAQNIANFSLRAGFDVRHFRLFFEQHFNTDKARASFFGLTYYF
;
A
#
# COMPACT_ATOMS: atom_id res chain seq x y z
N ALA A 1 -5.05 31.29 4.27
CA ALA A 1 -4.54 32.50 3.62
C ALA A 1 -3.16 32.79 4.19
N TYR A 2 -2.24 33.21 3.34
CA TYR A 2 -0.88 33.63 3.70
C TYR A 2 -0.78 35.12 3.42
N SER A 3 -0.08 35.85 4.26
CA SER A 3 0.30 37.25 4.03
C SER A 3 1.82 37.31 3.91
N LEU A 4 2.31 37.96 2.90
CA LEU A 4 3.74 38.12 2.61
C LEU A 4 4.03 39.57 2.28
N GLU A 5 4.97 40.18 2.99
CA GLU A 5 5.43 41.54 2.70
C GLU A 5 6.64 41.45 1.74
N LEU A 6 6.52 42.07 0.58
CA LEU A 6 7.55 42.07 -0.46
C LEU A 6 7.82 43.51 -0.92
N PRO A 7 9.04 43.79 -1.39
CA PRO A 7 9.37 45.10 -1.94
C PRO A 7 8.59 45.39 -3.22
N ALA A 8 8.28 46.66 -3.47
CA ALA A 8 7.65 47.08 -4.72
C ALA A 8 8.55 46.77 -5.92
N GLY A 9 7.93 46.34 -7.04
CA GLY A 9 8.61 45.99 -8.27
C GLY A 9 8.19 44.65 -8.83
N LEU A 10 8.92 44.16 -9.83
CA LEU A 10 8.66 42.85 -10.43
C LEU A 10 9.19 41.74 -9.51
N VAL A 11 8.29 40.90 -9.06
CA VAL A 11 8.58 39.78 -8.15
C VAL A 11 8.14 38.47 -8.76
N LYS A 12 9.00 37.46 -8.69
CA LYS A 12 8.67 36.11 -9.10
C LYS A 12 8.25 35.30 -7.87
N LEU A 13 7.00 34.83 -7.86
CA LEU A 13 6.42 34.02 -6.80
C LEU A 13 6.37 32.57 -7.26
N GLN A 14 6.76 31.66 -6.37
CA GLN A 14 6.66 30.22 -6.58
C GLN A 14 5.73 29.61 -5.56
N PHE A 15 4.70 28.94 -6.05
CA PHE A 15 3.72 28.24 -5.22
C PHE A 15 3.94 26.75 -5.34
N SER A 16 4.18 26.10 -4.20
CA SER A 16 4.37 24.64 -4.14
C SER A 16 3.62 24.03 -2.97
N ALA A 17 3.04 22.87 -3.20
CA ALA A 17 2.46 22.04 -2.16
C ALA A 17 2.72 20.57 -2.49
N VAL A 18 2.82 19.75 -1.45
CA VAL A 18 3.04 18.31 -1.64
C VAL A 18 1.88 17.71 -2.44
N GLY A 19 2.19 17.04 -3.54
CA GLY A 19 1.20 16.42 -4.43
C GLY A 19 0.62 17.36 -5.51
N TYR A 20 1.16 18.56 -5.63
CA TYR A 20 0.74 19.51 -6.67
C TYR A 20 1.93 19.96 -7.51
N LYS A 21 1.67 20.27 -8.79
CA LYS A 21 2.67 20.88 -9.66
C LYS A 21 3.03 22.26 -9.14
N THR A 22 4.31 22.56 -9.17
CA THR A 22 4.79 23.90 -8.82
C THR A 22 4.26 24.90 -9.85
N HIS A 23 3.66 25.99 -9.37
CA HIS A 23 3.19 27.10 -10.18
C HIS A 23 4.05 28.33 -9.95
N GLU A 24 4.51 28.96 -11.00
CA GLU A 24 5.29 30.21 -10.94
C GLU A 24 4.46 31.35 -11.53
N ALA A 25 4.45 32.47 -10.86
CA ALA A 25 3.79 33.70 -11.32
C ALA A 25 4.75 34.89 -11.17
N GLU A 26 4.85 35.71 -12.21
CA GLU A 26 5.52 37.01 -12.15
C GLU A 26 4.48 38.11 -11.94
N VAL A 27 4.69 38.89 -10.89
CA VAL A 27 3.75 39.94 -10.45
C VAL A 27 4.51 41.23 -10.27
N ASN A 28 3.95 42.33 -10.80
CA ASN A 28 4.46 43.67 -10.50
C ASN A 28 3.71 44.24 -9.29
N LEU A 29 4.43 44.38 -8.19
CA LEU A 29 3.87 44.89 -6.93
C LEU A 29 4.03 46.39 -6.86
N ASP A 30 2.98 47.13 -7.19
CA ASP A 30 2.87 48.57 -7.05
C ASP A 30 1.82 49.00 -6.00
N HIS A 31 1.04 48.03 -5.51
CA HIS A 31 0.05 48.16 -4.46
C HIS A 31 -0.24 46.81 -3.78
N ASP A 32 -1.04 46.81 -2.75
CA ASP A 32 -1.46 45.55 -2.08
C ASP A 32 -2.25 44.68 -3.07
N LEU A 33 -1.80 43.46 -3.25
CA LEU A 33 -2.34 42.51 -4.20
C LEU A 33 -2.83 41.24 -3.50
N GLU A 34 -4.07 40.88 -3.78
CA GLU A 34 -4.60 39.55 -3.41
C GLU A 34 -4.48 38.60 -4.61
N LEU A 35 -3.74 37.53 -4.45
CA LEU A 35 -3.52 36.53 -5.49
C LEU A 35 -4.16 35.21 -5.10
N ASN A 36 -5.15 34.76 -5.85
CA ASN A 36 -5.76 33.45 -5.70
C ASN A 36 -5.13 32.49 -6.70
N VAL A 37 -4.32 31.55 -6.22
CA VAL A 37 -3.65 30.55 -7.06
C VAL A 37 -4.28 29.18 -6.82
N MET A 38 -4.71 28.55 -7.90
CA MET A 38 -5.15 27.16 -7.92
C MET A 38 -3.99 26.32 -8.42
N LEU A 39 -3.46 25.45 -7.55
CA LEU A 39 -2.42 24.50 -7.94
C LEU A 39 -3.04 23.29 -8.65
N GLU A 40 -2.47 22.91 -9.78
CA GLU A 40 -2.84 21.67 -10.45
C GLU A 40 -2.27 20.47 -9.69
N PRO A 41 -3.09 19.44 -9.39
CA PRO A 41 -2.57 18.22 -8.80
C PRO A 41 -1.52 17.60 -9.73
N ASP A 42 -0.48 17.03 -9.16
CA ASP A 42 0.43 16.17 -9.92
C ASP A 42 -0.38 14.96 -10.43
N ALA A 43 -0.08 14.50 -11.65
CA ALA A 43 -0.82 13.42 -12.31
C ALA A 43 -0.98 12.15 -11.44
N ILE A 44 -0.07 11.95 -10.49
CA ILE A 44 -0.12 10.88 -9.52
C ILE A 44 -1.16 11.12 -8.43
N VAL A 45 -1.21 12.33 -7.88
CA VAL A 45 -2.22 12.70 -6.89
C VAL A 45 -3.61 12.63 -7.52
N GLU A 46 -3.74 13.03 -8.79
CA GLU A 46 -5.00 12.93 -9.52
C GLU A 46 -5.44 11.47 -9.71
N TYR A 47 -4.51 10.57 -10.03
CA TYR A 47 -4.77 9.13 -10.14
C TYR A 47 -5.24 8.54 -8.80
N TYR A 48 -4.62 8.92 -7.66
CA TYR A 48 -4.95 8.44 -6.33
C TYR A 48 -6.19 9.09 -5.72
N HIS A 49 -6.51 10.31 -6.08
CA HIS A 49 -7.75 10.97 -5.63
C HIS A 49 -9.01 10.42 -6.29
N LEU A 50 -8.89 9.79 -7.46
CA LEU A 50 -10.01 9.25 -8.21
C LEU A 50 -10.38 7.81 -7.80
N LYS A 51 -9.43 7.04 -7.26
CA LYS A 51 -9.65 5.66 -6.84
C LYS A 51 -9.50 5.53 -5.33
N ARG A 52 -10.61 5.61 -4.60
CA ARG A 52 -10.65 5.37 -3.15
C ARG A 52 -10.80 3.90 -2.78
N TRP A 53 -11.26 3.08 -3.71
CA TRP A 53 -11.50 1.65 -3.51
C TRP A 53 -10.68 0.87 -4.51
N GLU A 54 -9.95 -0.11 -4.02
CA GLU A 54 -9.16 -1.01 -4.81
C GLU A 54 -9.46 -2.45 -4.40
N ILE A 55 -9.44 -3.35 -5.36
CA ILE A 55 -9.60 -4.78 -5.13
C ILE A 55 -8.36 -5.50 -5.64
N ASP A 56 -7.60 -6.06 -4.72
CA ASP A 56 -6.41 -6.83 -5.01
C ASP A 56 -6.74 -8.29 -5.24
N TRP A 57 -6.23 -8.82 -6.32
CA TRP A 57 -6.25 -10.24 -6.61
C TRP A 57 -4.87 -10.85 -6.40
N LYS A 58 -4.71 -11.62 -5.32
CA LYS A 58 -3.50 -12.38 -5.02
C LYS A 58 -3.66 -13.79 -5.58
N ALA A 59 -3.26 -14.05 -6.82
CA ALA A 59 -3.35 -15.38 -7.40
C ALA A 59 -2.14 -15.70 -8.29
N PHE A 60 -1.68 -16.96 -8.25
CA PHE A 60 -0.71 -17.59 -9.12
C PHE A 60 0.73 -17.05 -9.16
N ASN A 61 0.96 -15.78 -8.80
CA ASN A 61 2.28 -15.14 -8.82
C ASN A 61 2.83 -14.90 -7.40
N CYS A 62 2.40 -15.69 -6.44
CA CYS A 62 2.83 -15.59 -5.05
C CYS A 62 3.60 -16.87 -4.66
N TYR A 63 4.82 -16.68 -4.19
CA TYR A 63 5.67 -17.74 -3.68
C TYR A 63 6.02 -17.47 -2.22
N GLY A 64 6.15 -18.53 -1.42
CA GLY A 64 6.47 -18.39 -0.03
C GLY A 64 7.13 -19.64 0.54
N PHE A 65 7.56 -19.50 1.79
CA PHE A 65 8.17 -20.55 2.58
C PHE A 65 7.59 -20.53 3.99
N SER A 66 7.53 -21.69 4.63
CA SER A 66 7.09 -21.83 6.02
C SER A 66 8.08 -22.64 6.83
N ASN A 67 8.17 -22.36 8.13
CA ASN A 67 8.93 -23.18 9.07
C ASN A 67 8.27 -24.53 9.40
N MET A 68 7.02 -24.72 8.96
CA MET A 68 6.24 -25.94 9.23
C MET A 68 6.33 -26.97 8.11
N HIS A 69 6.98 -26.63 7.00
CA HIS A 69 7.05 -27.49 5.82
C HIS A 69 8.32 -27.22 5.01
N ASP A 70 9.02 -28.30 4.64
CA ASP A 70 10.13 -28.23 3.72
C ASP A 70 9.61 -28.10 2.29
N GLY A 71 9.67 -26.93 1.72
CA GLY A 71 9.25 -26.66 0.35
C GLY A 71 8.58 -25.31 0.16
N ALA A 72 8.34 -25.01 -1.10
CA ALA A 72 7.70 -23.77 -1.48
C ALA A 72 6.18 -23.82 -1.24
N MET A 73 5.64 -22.70 -0.84
CA MET A 73 4.21 -22.46 -0.68
C MET A 73 3.72 -21.45 -1.72
N THR A 74 2.43 -21.42 -1.92
CA THR A 74 1.74 -20.34 -2.63
C THR A 74 0.58 -19.83 -1.80
N MET A 75 0.15 -18.61 -2.06
CA MET A 75 -0.99 -18.00 -1.41
C MET A 75 -1.94 -17.44 -2.46
N PHE A 76 -3.24 -17.68 -2.24
CA PHE A 76 -4.34 -17.08 -3.00
C PHE A 76 -5.08 -16.14 -2.08
N GLY A 77 -5.57 -15.05 -2.61
CA GLY A 77 -6.32 -14.11 -1.78
C GLY A 77 -7.02 -13.04 -2.59
N LEU A 78 -7.95 -12.40 -1.91
CA LEU A 78 -8.67 -11.24 -2.37
C LEU A 78 -8.66 -10.22 -1.24
N GLU A 79 -8.37 -8.97 -1.56
CA GLU A 79 -8.36 -7.88 -0.58
C GLU A 79 -9.02 -6.65 -1.18
N GLY A 80 -10.02 -6.13 -0.48
CA GLY A 80 -10.58 -4.82 -0.76
C GLY A 80 -9.88 -3.78 0.09
N ARG A 81 -9.39 -2.71 -0.52
CA ARG A 81 -8.66 -1.63 0.15
C ARG A 81 -9.35 -0.29 -0.03
N TYR A 82 -9.21 0.57 0.95
CA TYR A 82 -9.75 1.92 0.95
C TYR A 82 -8.71 2.93 1.40
N ASP A 83 -8.46 3.90 0.57
CA ASP A 83 -7.57 5.03 0.79
C ASP A 83 -8.21 6.05 1.74
N ILE A 84 -7.61 6.29 2.90
CA ILE A 84 -8.13 7.26 3.86
C ILE A 84 -7.72 8.66 3.38
N TRP A 85 -8.70 9.43 2.95
CA TRP A 85 -8.50 10.74 2.34
C TRP A 85 -7.58 11.64 3.15
N ARG A 86 -6.60 12.23 2.50
CA ARG A 86 -5.59 13.16 3.03
C ARG A 86 -4.64 12.54 4.07
N THR A 87 -4.60 11.24 4.19
CA THR A 87 -3.63 10.56 5.04
C THR A 87 -2.72 9.66 4.20
N PRO A 88 -1.57 9.24 4.71
CA PRO A 88 -0.76 8.23 4.05
C PRO A 88 -1.28 6.80 4.30
N LEU A 89 -2.45 6.66 4.90
CA LEU A 89 -2.96 5.39 5.39
C LEU A 89 -4.01 4.80 4.45
N GLU A 90 -3.94 3.51 4.29
CA GLU A 90 -4.86 2.67 3.56
C GLU A 90 -5.33 1.53 4.45
N VAL A 91 -6.64 1.32 4.54
CA VAL A 91 -7.23 0.21 5.30
C VAL A 91 -7.77 -0.83 4.35
N GLY A 92 -7.61 -2.09 4.71
CA GLY A 92 -8.09 -3.20 3.90
C GLY A 92 -8.80 -4.27 4.69
N VAL A 93 -9.59 -5.07 3.99
CA VAL A 93 -10.17 -6.32 4.49
C VAL A 93 -9.98 -7.37 3.41
N GLY A 94 -9.44 -8.52 3.80
CA GLY A 94 -9.10 -9.56 2.85
C GLY A 94 -9.32 -10.97 3.36
N PHE A 95 -9.25 -11.88 2.40
CA PHE A 95 -9.19 -13.32 2.61
C PHE A 95 -7.93 -13.86 1.94
N SER A 96 -7.26 -14.78 2.60
CA SER A 96 -6.12 -15.50 2.02
C SER A 96 -6.18 -17.00 2.33
N TYR A 97 -5.69 -17.80 1.40
CA TYR A 97 -5.49 -19.23 1.57
C TYR A 97 -4.08 -19.58 1.11
N ALA A 98 -3.28 -20.10 2.03
CA ALA A 98 -1.92 -20.51 1.79
C ALA A 98 -1.81 -22.04 1.77
N MET A 99 -1.11 -22.57 0.78
CA MET A 99 -0.92 -23.99 0.60
C MET A 99 0.46 -24.33 0.00
N PRO A 100 0.98 -25.53 0.20
CA PRO A 100 2.22 -25.97 -0.42
C PRO A 100 2.05 -26.12 -1.95
N LEU A 101 3.11 -25.84 -2.69
CA LEU A 101 3.14 -26.03 -4.15
C LEU A 101 3.24 -27.52 -4.55
N ASN A 102 3.82 -28.35 -3.72
CA ASN A 102 3.92 -29.79 -3.96
C ASN A 102 2.66 -30.49 -3.48
N MET A 103 1.93 -31.07 -4.37
CA MET A 103 0.55 -31.59 -4.19
C MET A 103 0.40 -32.85 -3.30
N LYS A 104 1.32 -33.21 -2.45
CA LYS A 104 1.04 -34.20 -1.40
C LYS A 104 0.33 -33.51 -0.23
N LEU A 105 -0.94 -33.18 -0.46
CA LEU A 105 -1.76 -32.32 0.40
C LEU A 105 -2.10 -32.94 1.77
N GLN A 106 -1.93 -34.24 1.99
CA GLN A 106 -2.46 -34.88 3.20
C GLN A 106 -1.63 -34.56 4.46
N ASP A 107 -0.32 -34.28 4.32
CA ASP A 107 0.58 -34.06 5.45
C ASP A 107 1.21 -32.66 5.45
N ALA A 108 0.75 -31.77 4.59
CA ALA A 108 1.37 -30.46 4.41
C ALA A 108 0.59 -29.34 5.09
N TYR A 109 1.32 -28.45 5.77
CA TYR A 109 0.77 -27.28 6.41
C TYR A 109 0.07 -26.36 5.40
N ARG A 110 -1.19 -26.04 5.68
CA ARG A 110 -2.00 -25.08 4.91
C ARG A 110 -2.89 -24.31 5.86
N TYR A 111 -3.26 -23.09 5.50
CA TYR A 111 -4.18 -22.30 6.32
C TYR A 111 -4.95 -21.30 5.47
N TRP A 112 -6.08 -20.89 5.99
CA TRP A 112 -6.82 -19.73 5.50
C TRP A 112 -7.01 -18.71 6.60
N SER A 113 -7.14 -17.44 6.24
CA SER A 113 -7.43 -16.36 7.15
C SER A 113 -8.31 -15.29 6.51
N VAL A 114 -9.18 -14.71 7.32
CA VAL A 114 -9.80 -13.41 7.04
C VAL A 114 -9.07 -12.38 7.90
N TYR A 115 -8.72 -11.25 7.32
CA TYR A 115 -7.89 -10.25 8.00
C TYR A 115 -8.33 -8.82 7.67
N ALA A 116 -7.99 -7.90 8.57
CA ALA A 116 -7.98 -6.47 8.33
C ALA A 116 -6.52 -6.00 8.21
N SER A 117 -6.27 -5.07 7.31
CA SER A 117 -4.94 -4.51 7.05
C SER A 117 -4.92 -3.00 7.25
N LEU A 118 -3.74 -2.50 7.57
CA LEU A 118 -3.41 -1.08 7.62
C LEU A 118 -2.05 -0.91 6.95
N ASP A 119 -2.05 -0.29 5.79
CA ASP A 119 -0.85 0.04 5.03
C ASP A 119 -0.58 1.55 5.09
N CYS A 120 0.69 1.93 4.99
CA CYS A 120 1.15 3.31 5.00
C CYS A 120 1.99 3.56 3.74
N ASP A 121 1.55 4.47 2.90
CA ASP A 121 2.27 4.94 1.71
C ASP A 121 3.40 5.89 2.14
N LEU A 122 4.64 5.48 1.90
CA LEU A 122 5.81 6.23 2.32
C LEU A 122 6.05 7.50 1.48
N ASN A 123 5.59 7.54 0.23
CA ASN A 123 5.71 8.75 -0.58
C ASN A 123 4.88 9.90 -0.02
N ARG A 124 3.72 9.60 0.56
CA ARG A 124 2.86 10.60 1.21
C ARG A 124 3.44 11.14 2.53
N LEU A 125 4.43 10.43 3.11
CA LEU A 125 5.21 10.91 4.25
C LEU A 125 6.40 11.79 3.87
N GLY A 126 6.61 12.05 2.56
CA GLY A 126 7.73 12.84 2.05
C GLY A 126 9.00 12.04 1.77
N PHE A 127 8.98 10.72 1.91
CA PHE A 127 10.07 9.85 1.45
C PHE A 127 9.94 9.64 -0.06
N VAL A 128 10.48 10.55 -0.85
CA VAL A 128 10.45 10.43 -2.32
C VAL A 128 11.46 9.39 -2.77
N PHE A 129 11.01 8.16 -2.97
CA PHE A 129 11.78 7.14 -3.67
C PHE A 129 11.50 7.24 -5.17
N ALA A 130 12.58 7.30 -5.96
CA ALA A 130 12.58 7.26 -7.41
C ALA A 130 11.27 7.61 -8.14
N LYS A 131 11.25 8.78 -8.80
CA LYS A 131 10.20 9.21 -9.73
C LYS A 131 8.81 8.63 -9.43
N ASN A 132 7.96 9.46 -9.00
CA ASN A 132 6.51 9.41 -8.71
C ASN A 132 5.63 8.23 -9.22
N TRP A 133 6.14 7.22 -9.89
CA TRP A 133 5.40 6.08 -10.42
C TRP A 133 5.62 4.78 -9.62
N VAL A 134 6.54 4.78 -8.66
CA VAL A 134 6.78 3.67 -7.71
C VAL A 134 6.50 4.18 -6.31
N MET A 135 5.57 3.56 -5.61
CA MET A 135 5.18 3.94 -4.26
C MET A 135 5.46 2.82 -3.29
N PRO A 136 6.49 2.98 -2.47
CA PRO A 136 6.76 2.04 -1.41
C PRO A 136 5.71 2.17 -0.30
N TYR A 137 5.30 1.05 0.23
CA TYR A 137 4.43 0.98 1.40
C TYR A 137 4.98 0.02 2.45
N VAL A 138 4.57 0.24 3.67
CA VAL A 138 4.74 -0.68 4.79
C VAL A 138 3.43 -0.81 5.54
N GLY A 139 3.16 -1.96 6.11
CA GLY A 139 1.89 -2.16 6.79
C GLY A 139 1.86 -3.38 7.69
N VAL A 140 0.72 -3.57 8.28
CA VAL A 140 0.41 -4.69 9.15
C VAL A 140 -0.98 -5.24 8.82
N ALA A 141 -1.18 -6.53 9.08
CA ALA A 141 -2.52 -7.08 9.06
C ALA A 141 -2.74 -8.00 10.26
N VAL A 142 -3.98 -8.05 10.72
CA VAL A 142 -4.41 -8.94 11.80
C VAL A 142 -5.67 -9.68 11.36
N GLY A 143 -5.73 -10.95 11.69
CA GLY A 143 -6.84 -11.77 11.26
C GLY A 143 -6.98 -13.07 12.04
N GLY A 144 -7.89 -13.89 11.57
CA GLY A 144 -8.11 -15.22 12.12
C GLY A 144 -8.63 -16.18 11.07
N GLY A 145 -8.45 -17.46 11.33
CA GLY A 145 -8.83 -18.52 10.41
C GLY A 145 -8.55 -19.89 10.97
N GLN A 146 -8.22 -20.81 10.10
CA GLN A 146 -7.88 -22.17 10.48
C GLN A 146 -6.62 -22.64 9.75
N SER A 147 -5.79 -23.37 10.47
CA SER A 147 -4.67 -24.12 9.91
C SER A 147 -4.98 -25.61 9.92
N TYR A 148 -4.33 -26.32 9.02
CA TYR A 148 -4.46 -27.76 8.84
C TYR A 148 -3.06 -28.36 8.72
N TYR A 149 -2.68 -29.15 9.73
CA TYR A 149 -1.46 -29.93 9.76
C TYR A 149 -1.72 -31.18 10.53
N ALA A 150 -2.19 -32.19 10.30
CA ALA A 150 -2.77 -33.32 11.01
C ALA A 150 -4.25 -33.05 11.40
N ASP A 151 -4.51 -32.04 12.22
CA ASP A 151 -5.84 -31.64 12.64
C ASP A 151 -6.14 -30.18 12.30
N ALA A 152 -7.42 -29.83 12.18
CA ALA A 152 -7.86 -28.46 11.99
C ALA A 152 -7.74 -27.67 13.31
N GLN A 153 -7.01 -26.56 13.31
CA GLN A 153 -6.83 -25.68 14.47
C GLN A 153 -7.25 -24.25 14.14
N ASN A 154 -7.98 -23.61 15.05
CA ASN A 154 -8.24 -22.18 14.92
C ASN A 154 -6.95 -21.40 15.18
N ILE A 155 -6.66 -20.45 14.30
CA ILE A 155 -5.49 -19.58 14.41
C ILE A 155 -5.90 -18.11 14.43
N ALA A 156 -5.13 -17.31 15.18
CA ALA A 156 -5.01 -15.89 14.92
C ALA A 156 -3.74 -15.66 14.08
N ASN A 157 -3.85 -14.77 13.14
CA ASN A 157 -2.78 -14.40 12.21
C ASN A 157 -2.41 -12.93 12.40
N PHE A 158 -1.12 -12.65 12.48
CA PHE A 158 -0.54 -11.32 12.37
C PHE A 158 0.44 -11.32 11.21
N SER A 159 0.44 -10.29 10.39
CA SER A 159 1.42 -10.16 9.32
C SER A 159 2.05 -8.78 9.26
N LEU A 160 3.35 -8.75 8.92
CA LEU A 160 4.07 -7.57 8.50
C LEU A 160 4.07 -7.53 6.99
N ARG A 161 3.83 -6.36 6.44
CA ARG A 161 3.69 -6.15 4.99
C ARG A 161 4.62 -5.04 4.52
N ALA A 162 5.22 -5.23 3.37
CA ALA A 162 6.01 -4.19 2.70
C ALA A 162 5.99 -4.44 1.19
N GLY A 163 6.16 -3.40 0.41
CA GLY A 163 6.19 -3.55 -1.04
C GLY A 163 6.22 -2.24 -1.80
N PHE A 164 5.85 -2.35 -3.06
CA PHE A 164 5.82 -1.23 -3.99
C PHE A 164 4.56 -1.29 -4.84
N ASP A 165 3.84 -0.21 -4.93
CA ASP A 165 2.77 -0.02 -5.90
C ASP A 165 3.33 0.63 -7.17
N VAL A 166 3.02 0.02 -8.31
CA VAL A 166 3.45 0.47 -9.64
C VAL A 166 2.25 0.42 -10.57
N ARG A 167 1.56 1.53 -10.78
CA ARG A 167 0.33 1.64 -11.57
C ARG A 167 -0.77 0.71 -11.02
N HIS A 168 -1.06 -0.39 -11.72
CA HIS A 168 -2.07 -1.39 -11.35
C HIS A 168 -1.48 -2.65 -10.71
N PHE A 169 -0.21 -2.63 -10.40
CA PHE A 169 0.48 -3.76 -9.82
C PHE A 169 1.04 -3.42 -8.46
N ARG A 170 0.89 -4.33 -7.51
CA ARG A 170 1.52 -4.30 -6.20
C ARG A 170 2.52 -5.44 -6.11
N LEU A 171 3.81 -5.13 -5.99
CA LEU A 171 4.83 -6.07 -5.54
C LEU A 171 4.79 -6.10 -4.02
N PHE A 172 4.64 -7.26 -3.44
CA PHE A 172 4.51 -7.38 -1.99
C PHE A 172 5.47 -8.41 -1.39
N PHE A 173 5.82 -8.16 -0.16
CA PHE A 173 6.39 -9.11 0.79
C PHE A 173 5.51 -9.12 2.04
N GLU A 174 5.11 -10.31 2.49
CA GLU A 174 4.33 -10.50 3.70
C GLU A 174 4.99 -11.57 4.59
N GLN A 175 5.20 -11.23 5.86
CA GLN A 175 5.67 -12.16 6.88
C GLN A 175 4.50 -12.47 7.82
N HIS A 176 4.01 -13.69 7.78
CA HIS A 176 2.90 -14.18 8.59
C HIS A 176 3.40 -14.85 9.87
N PHE A 177 2.70 -14.60 10.97
CA PHE A 177 2.89 -15.18 12.28
C PHE A 177 1.57 -15.74 12.77
N ASN A 178 1.45 -17.04 12.88
CA ASN A 178 0.23 -17.71 13.32
C ASN A 178 0.38 -18.18 14.77
N THR A 179 -0.72 -18.23 15.51
CA THR A 179 -0.71 -18.66 16.93
C THR A 179 -0.34 -20.13 17.12
N ASP A 180 -0.44 -20.97 16.12
CA ASP A 180 0.05 -22.35 16.08
C ASP A 180 1.60 -22.44 15.92
N LYS A 181 2.32 -21.31 16.06
CA LYS A 181 3.76 -21.14 15.89
C LYS A 181 4.26 -21.25 14.45
N ALA A 182 3.36 -21.39 13.49
CA ALA A 182 3.75 -21.32 12.09
C ALA A 182 4.16 -19.89 11.71
N ARG A 183 5.25 -19.83 10.96
CA ARG A 183 5.74 -18.59 10.34
C ARG A 183 5.85 -18.85 8.85
N ALA A 184 5.27 -17.97 8.05
CA ALA A 184 5.33 -18.08 6.60
C ALA A 184 5.68 -16.73 5.99
N SER A 185 6.61 -16.74 5.05
CA SER A 185 7.03 -15.57 4.29
C SER A 185 6.52 -15.72 2.87
N PHE A 186 5.86 -14.72 2.35
CA PHE A 186 5.36 -14.68 0.98
C PHE A 186 5.87 -13.46 0.26
N PHE A 187 6.12 -13.60 -1.03
CA PHE A 187 6.41 -12.50 -1.93
C PHE A 187 5.72 -12.76 -3.26
N GLY A 188 5.27 -11.71 -3.89
CA GLY A 188 4.52 -11.88 -5.11
C GLY A 188 4.09 -10.55 -5.75
N LEU A 189 3.24 -10.73 -6.73
CA LEU A 189 2.66 -9.65 -7.51
C LEU A 189 1.14 -9.75 -7.43
N THR A 190 0.47 -8.67 -7.09
CA THR A 190 -0.98 -8.55 -7.23
C THR A 190 -1.30 -7.60 -8.37
N TYR A 191 -2.46 -7.78 -8.96
CA TYR A 191 -3.08 -6.82 -9.85
C TYR A 191 -4.30 -6.24 -9.14
N TYR A 192 -4.48 -4.93 -9.19
CA TYR A 192 -5.64 -4.28 -8.63
C TYR A 192 -6.39 -3.42 -9.66
N PHE A 193 -7.71 -3.36 -9.46
CA PHE A 193 -8.66 -2.71 -10.34
C PHE A 193 -9.11 -1.36 -9.80
#